data_a00103c15f1bfc04ffe27c98862f2401
#
_entry.id   a00103c15f1bfc04ffe27c98862f2401
#
_cell.length_a   1.000
_cell.length_b   1.000
_cell.length_c   1.000
_cell.angle_alpha   90.00
_cell.angle_beta   90.00
_cell.angle_gamma   90.00
#
_symmetry.space_group_name_H-M   'P 1'
#
loop_
_entity.id
_entity.type
_entity.pdbx_description
1 polymer ?
#
loop_
_entity_poly.entity_id
_entity_poly.type
_entity_poly.pdbx_seq_one_letter_code
_entity_poly.pdbx_strand_id
1 'polypeptide(L)'
;MDKRIGWNLDSNQHATFNPLRPIVVPHSKTFLRRSHLKTDSPFRRSRARFLDENRIIGGPAINMRIFHRRFVLRTGVAALILIVLWAIAIGPEPPSRITISPDELVRAVTIQRDSLVDLCLMERVDPNGRDGQGRTPLLIATSQQDWKTARRLLDARAAVDLADKNGFTPVMAAAMHGDLEMFQLLLTHSTNLQPEKLCVDGQDLLSFALDGGHAEIIKTVEERLPIMPDWTTSTRRALSRALQAGKNDESRLLLSKTSAPPTPEGKNVPFLAYAIASSNLSLFNALLNCGADPNTVLPSRSDKDFLALLPNGLRSYIEEDRSVTMLMLAAGLGQVDYLKALIDGGANRTRLTTRNKMSALDVAAETGHWRSAQILLGGGPAPEKLRIEISLAMQKVALVRDGVPIYHARCSTGRAGYSTKRGEFVITNKERNHRSTIYHVEMPYFMRLSCLDFGMHAGYVPDHPASHGCIRLPADTARKFFSEIPVGTLVTVQ
;
A
#
# COMPACT_ATOMS: atom_id res chain seq x y z
N MET A 1 -31.87 32.27 -0.28
CA MET A 1 -32.05 31.09 -1.17
C MET A 1 -31.35 29.91 -0.49
N ASP A 2 -32.09 29.30 0.48
CA ASP A 2 -31.59 28.18 1.27
C ASP A 2 -32.02 26.87 0.63
N LYS A 3 -31.08 26.15 0.04
CA LYS A 3 -31.29 24.75 -0.32
C LYS A 3 -31.10 23.89 0.92
N ARG A 4 -32.21 23.53 1.55
CA ARG A 4 -32.27 22.53 2.61
C ARG A 4 -32.03 21.16 1.98
N ILE A 5 -30.91 20.49 2.35
CA ILE A 5 -30.67 19.10 2.03
C ILE A 5 -31.42 18.27 3.09
N GLY A 6 -32.60 17.77 2.68
CA GLY A 6 -33.35 16.81 3.49
C GLY A 6 -32.74 15.42 3.27
N TRP A 7 -32.32 14.79 4.34
CA TRP A 7 -31.87 13.38 4.34
C TRP A 7 -33.12 12.49 4.21
N ASN A 8 -33.29 11.87 3.04
CA ASN A 8 -34.31 10.85 2.81
C ASN A 8 -33.71 9.50 3.20
N LEU A 9 -34.01 9.02 4.39
CA LEU A 9 -33.73 7.65 4.80
C LEU A 9 -34.94 6.80 4.39
N ASP A 10 -34.89 6.25 3.16
CA ASP A 10 -35.78 5.16 2.78
C ASP A 10 -35.38 3.89 3.55
N SER A 11 -36.19 3.61 4.55
CA SER A 11 -36.17 2.35 5.27
C SER A 11 -36.89 1.29 4.43
N ASN A 12 -36.18 0.43 3.76
CA ASN A 12 -36.49 -0.99 3.53
C ASN A 12 -35.62 -1.57 2.41
N GLN A 13 -34.51 -2.18 2.79
CA GLN A 13 -33.98 -3.35 2.08
C GLN A 13 -33.20 -4.20 3.08
N HIS A 14 -33.84 -5.27 3.54
CA HIS A 14 -33.14 -6.41 4.12
C HIS A 14 -32.27 -7.05 3.03
N ALA A 15 -31.01 -6.65 2.95
CA ALA A 15 -30.01 -7.36 2.19
C ALA A 15 -29.45 -8.48 3.07
N THR A 16 -29.84 -9.70 2.76
CA THR A 16 -29.21 -10.93 3.27
C THR A 16 -27.74 -10.92 2.88
N PHE A 17 -26.86 -10.85 3.88
CA PHE A 17 -25.42 -10.92 3.73
C PHE A 17 -25.04 -12.34 3.33
N ASN A 18 -24.52 -12.52 2.12
CA ASN A 18 -23.86 -13.70 1.67
C ASN A 18 -22.36 -13.56 2.01
N PRO A 19 -21.70 -14.54 2.63
CA PRO A 19 -20.31 -14.38 3.04
C PRO A 19 -19.39 -14.27 1.83
N LEU A 20 -18.53 -13.28 1.85
CA LEU A 20 -17.53 -12.94 0.85
C LEU A 20 -16.65 -14.14 0.45
N ARG A 21 -16.67 -14.47 -0.82
CA ARG A 21 -15.65 -15.28 -1.47
C ARG A 21 -14.31 -14.51 -1.45
N PRO A 22 -13.18 -15.21 -1.31
CA PRO A 22 -11.88 -14.55 -1.36
C PRO A 22 -11.66 -13.92 -2.74
N ILE A 23 -11.13 -12.71 -2.74
CA ILE A 23 -10.74 -11.99 -3.96
C ILE A 23 -9.55 -12.74 -4.57
N VAL A 24 -9.82 -13.48 -5.64
CA VAL A 24 -8.81 -14.06 -6.52
C VAL A 24 -8.34 -12.95 -7.43
N VAL A 25 -7.09 -12.54 -7.27
CA VAL A 25 -6.39 -11.65 -8.20
C VAL A 25 -6.26 -12.38 -9.54
N PRO A 26 -6.73 -11.82 -10.68
CA PRO A 26 -6.56 -12.46 -11.97
C PRO A 26 -5.10 -12.36 -12.40
N HIS A 27 -4.45 -13.50 -12.57
CA HIS A 27 -3.22 -13.60 -13.33
C HIS A 27 -3.48 -13.13 -14.77
N SER A 28 -2.80 -12.07 -15.17
CA SER A 28 -2.78 -11.59 -16.55
C SER A 28 -2.14 -12.65 -17.45
N LYS A 29 -2.97 -13.38 -18.17
CA LYS A 29 -2.55 -14.16 -19.36
C LYS A 29 -2.28 -13.17 -20.49
N THR A 30 -1.04 -12.98 -20.80
CA THR A 30 -0.57 -12.32 -22.01
C THR A 30 -1.05 -13.12 -23.22
N PHE A 31 -1.99 -12.57 -23.96
CA PHE A 31 -2.43 -13.05 -25.25
C PHE A 31 -1.37 -12.66 -26.29
N LEU A 32 -0.61 -13.63 -26.77
CA LEU A 32 0.21 -13.49 -27.97
C LEU A 32 -0.72 -13.42 -29.20
N ARG A 33 -0.99 -12.23 -29.67
CA ARG A 33 -1.58 -11.99 -30.99
C ARG A 33 -0.48 -12.16 -32.04
N ARG A 34 -0.51 -13.28 -32.76
CA ARG A 34 0.19 -13.46 -34.05
C ARG A 34 -0.39 -12.47 -35.06
N SER A 35 0.36 -11.43 -35.37
CA SER A 35 0.13 -10.64 -36.56
C SER A 35 1.00 -11.21 -37.68
N HIS A 36 0.34 -11.78 -38.72
CA HIS A 36 0.97 -12.07 -39.99
C HIS A 36 1.35 -10.75 -40.67
N LEU A 37 2.61 -10.50 -40.82
CA LEU A 37 3.13 -9.54 -41.78
C LEU A 37 3.90 -10.34 -42.84
N LYS A 38 3.33 -10.37 -44.02
CA LYS A 38 3.99 -10.71 -45.26
C LYS A 38 5.07 -9.66 -45.52
N THR A 39 6.30 -10.09 -45.65
CA THR A 39 7.34 -9.31 -46.35
C THR A 39 7.83 -10.15 -47.52
N ASP A 40 7.48 -9.72 -48.66
CA ASP A 40 8.10 -10.12 -49.92
C ASP A 40 9.55 -9.69 -49.93
N SER A 41 10.42 -10.64 -50.15
CA SER A 41 11.82 -10.42 -50.43
C SER A 41 12.08 -10.81 -51.91
N PRO A 42 12.85 -10.04 -52.62
CA PRO A 42 13.51 -10.56 -53.78
C PRO A 42 15.05 -10.41 -53.64
N PHE A 43 15.72 -11.49 -53.36
CA PHE A 43 17.14 -11.59 -53.76
C PHE A 43 17.32 -12.84 -54.62
N ARG A 44 17.22 -12.58 -55.93
CA ARG A 44 17.58 -13.52 -56.99
C ARG A 44 19.08 -13.47 -57.20
N ARG A 45 19.65 -14.65 -57.19
CA ARG A 45 20.70 -15.21 -58.03
C ARG A 45 21.44 -14.24 -59.00
N SER A 46 22.73 -14.20 -58.90
CA SER A 46 23.62 -14.13 -60.07
C SER A 46 24.79 -15.12 -59.92
N ARG A 47 24.60 -16.22 -60.68
CA ARG A 47 25.65 -17.06 -61.21
C ARG A 47 26.04 -16.48 -62.57
N ALA A 48 27.28 -16.12 -62.79
CA ALA A 48 27.94 -15.98 -64.10
C ALA A 48 29.37 -16.36 -63.87
N ARG A 49 29.79 -17.52 -64.32
CA ARG A 49 30.39 -17.80 -65.61
C ARG A 49 31.49 -16.78 -65.95
N PHE A 50 32.74 -17.25 -65.91
CA PHE A 50 33.75 -16.87 -66.85
C PHE A 50 34.56 -18.10 -67.27
N LEU A 51 34.41 -18.37 -68.56
CA LEU A 51 35.16 -19.35 -69.35
C LEU A 51 36.45 -18.70 -69.84
N ASP A 52 37.47 -19.52 -69.88
CA ASP A 52 38.51 -19.61 -70.94
C ASP A 52 38.86 -18.37 -71.77
N GLU A 53 40.08 -18.06 -71.77
CA GLU A 53 40.81 -17.79 -73.02
C GLU A 53 42.34 -18.12 -72.88
N ASN A 54 42.70 -19.26 -73.47
CA ASN A 54 44.05 -19.57 -73.94
C ASN A 54 44.45 -18.62 -75.08
N ARG A 55 45.60 -18.02 -75.00
CA ARG A 55 46.36 -17.71 -76.24
C ARG A 55 47.85 -17.86 -75.99
N ILE A 56 48.39 -18.81 -76.72
CA ILE A 56 49.76 -19.18 -77.08
C ILE A 56 50.44 -18.01 -77.75
N ILE A 57 51.69 -17.69 -77.34
CA ILE A 57 52.67 -17.17 -78.25
C ILE A 57 54.01 -17.86 -77.88
N GLY A 58 54.53 -18.53 -78.90
CA GLY A 58 55.76 -19.26 -78.89
C GLY A 58 57.02 -18.41 -79.12
N GLY A 59 58.12 -18.95 -78.76
CA GLY A 59 59.46 -18.49 -79.10
C GLY A 59 60.53 -19.34 -78.36
N PRO A 60 61.74 -19.43 -78.84
CA PRO A 60 62.32 -20.75 -79.29
C PRO A 60 63.17 -21.41 -78.22
N ALA A 61 63.28 -22.70 -78.42
CA ALA A 61 64.18 -23.61 -77.70
C ALA A 61 65.63 -23.26 -77.84
N ILE A 62 66.32 -23.08 -76.76
CA ILE A 62 67.77 -23.16 -76.69
C ILE A 62 68.18 -24.34 -75.80
N ASN A 63 68.82 -25.27 -76.47
CA ASN A 63 69.36 -26.49 -75.94
C ASN A 63 70.62 -26.16 -75.17
N MET A 64 70.71 -26.42 -73.88
CA MET A 64 71.94 -26.36 -73.10
C MET A 64 72.00 -27.49 -72.09
N ARG A 65 72.32 -28.66 -72.59
CA ARG A 65 72.89 -29.72 -71.79
C ARG A 65 74.43 -29.41 -71.55
N ILE A 66 74.85 -29.66 -70.34
CA ILE A 66 76.22 -29.62 -69.87
C ILE A 66 76.61 -28.34 -69.15
N PHE A 67 76.18 -28.24 -67.89
CA PHE A 67 77.03 -27.66 -66.80
C PHE A 67 76.35 -27.93 -65.43
N HIS A 68 76.05 -29.16 -65.14
CA HIS A 68 75.30 -29.45 -63.94
C HIS A 68 75.83 -30.63 -63.11
N ARG A 69 77.00 -30.52 -62.51
CA ARG A 69 77.35 -31.50 -61.47
C ARG A 69 78.20 -30.98 -60.30
N ARG A 70 78.62 -29.75 -60.30
CA ARG A 70 79.41 -29.19 -59.17
C ARG A 70 78.82 -27.97 -58.50
N PHE A 71 77.72 -27.43 -59.02
CA PHE A 71 77.06 -26.26 -58.43
C PHE A 71 75.84 -26.62 -57.56
N VAL A 72 75.22 -27.75 -57.79
CA VAL A 72 73.97 -28.18 -57.08
C VAL A 72 74.26 -28.65 -55.63
N LEU A 73 75.48 -29.08 -55.27
CA LEU A 73 75.75 -29.51 -53.88
C LEU A 73 76.05 -28.36 -52.93
N ARG A 74 76.52 -27.20 -53.42
CA ARG A 74 76.79 -26.05 -52.52
C ARG A 74 75.57 -25.14 -52.32
N THR A 75 74.71 -25.01 -53.28
CA THR A 75 73.48 -24.23 -53.16
C THR A 75 72.39 -25.00 -52.42
N GLY A 76 72.33 -26.32 -52.51
CA GLY A 76 71.38 -27.16 -51.75
C GLY A 76 71.67 -27.15 -50.25
N VAL A 77 72.92 -27.19 -49.83
CA VAL A 77 73.33 -27.12 -48.43
C VAL A 77 73.06 -25.71 -47.86
N ALA A 78 73.38 -24.66 -48.63
CA ALA A 78 73.09 -23.29 -48.21
C ALA A 78 71.56 -23.01 -48.13
N ALA A 79 70.74 -23.54 -49.04
CA ALA A 79 69.32 -23.47 -49.01
C ALA A 79 68.71 -24.27 -47.85
N LEU A 80 69.30 -25.46 -47.56
CA LEU A 80 68.84 -26.24 -46.38
C LEU A 80 69.18 -25.55 -45.07
N ILE A 81 70.40 -24.95 -44.98
CA ILE A 81 70.79 -24.15 -43.80
C ILE A 81 69.85 -22.91 -43.63
N LEU A 82 69.50 -22.23 -44.73
CA LEU A 82 68.58 -21.11 -44.69
C LEU A 82 67.20 -21.55 -44.32
N ILE A 83 66.73 -22.71 -44.80
CA ILE A 83 65.43 -23.28 -44.42
C ILE A 83 65.46 -23.70 -42.95
N VAL A 84 66.51 -24.30 -42.46
CA VAL A 84 66.68 -24.67 -41.05
C VAL A 84 66.84 -23.44 -40.17
N LEU A 85 67.63 -22.44 -40.62
CA LEU A 85 67.67 -21.15 -39.88
C LEU A 85 66.35 -20.39 -39.93
N TRP A 86 65.62 -20.48 -41.04
CA TRP A 86 64.28 -19.90 -41.15
C TRP A 86 63.27 -20.66 -40.27
N ALA A 87 63.33 -22.00 -40.22
CA ALA A 87 62.52 -22.82 -39.31
C ALA A 87 62.92 -22.67 -37.85
N ILE A 88 64.15 -22.30 -37.53
CA ILE A 88 64.64 -21.99 -36.17
C ILE A 88 64.23 -20.52 -35.80
N ALA A 89 64.25 -19.61 -36.79
CA ALA A 89 63.87 -18.22 -36.60
C ALA A 89 62.33 -18.02 -36.48
N ILE A 90 61.56 -18.90 -37.12
CA ILE A 90 60.14 -19.08 -36.88
C ILE A 90 60.00 -20.19 -35.82
N GLY A 91 60.43 -19.90 -34.60
CA GLY A 91 60.03 -20.71 -33.44
C GLY A 91 58.53 -20.96 -33.48
N PRO A 92 58.03 -22.08 -32.93
CA PRO A 92 56.60 -22.26 -32.86
C PRO A 92 55.99 -20.97 -32.27
N GLU A 93 55.06 -20.34 -33.01
CA GLU A 93 54.30 -19.21 -32.46
C GLU A 93 53.86 -19.62 -31.06
N PRO A 94 54.19 -18.83 -30.06
CA PRO A 94 53.68 -19.15 -28.72
C PRO A 94 52.19 -19.46 -28.87
N PRO A 95 51.68 -20.56 -28.27
CA PRO A 95 50.28 -20.93 -28.40
C PRO A 95 49.48 -19.67 -28.16
N SER A 96 48.66 -19.29 -29.13
CA SER A 96 47.80 -18.11 -29.04
C SER A 96 47.13 -18.16 -27.70
N ARG A 97 47.49 -17.24 -26.79
CA ARG A 97 46.82 -17.14 -25.49
C ARG A 97 45.33 -17.08 -25.79
N ILE A 98 44.61 -18.09 -25.35
CA ILE A 98 43.15 -18.06 -25.41
C ILE A 98 42.76 -16.88 -24.56
N THR A 99 42.50 -15.74 -25.20
CA THR A 99 41.97 -14.56 -24.51
C THR A 99 40.53 -14.84 -24.20
N ILE A 100 40.26 -15.28 -22.98
CA ILE A 100 38.91 -15.49 -22.49
C ILE A 100 38.27 -14.09 -22.33
N SER A 101 37.16 -13.87 -23.00
CA SER A 101 36.48 -12.58 -22.94
C SER A 101 35.75 -12.40 -21.60
N PRO A 102 35.54 -11.15 -21.14
CA PRO A 102 34.72 -10.88 -19.94
C PRO A 102 33.31 -11.48 -20.04
N ASP A 103 32.75 -11.59 -21.23
CA ASP A 103 31.42 -12.21 -21.46
C ASP A 103 31.39 -13.70 -21.08
N GLU A 104 32.55 -14.40 -21.17
CA GLU A 104 32.66 -15.80 -20.79
C GLU A 104 32.50 -16.00 -19.28
N LEU A 105 33.04 -15.09 -18.45
CA LEU A 105 32.86 -15.12 -17.00
C LEU A 105 31.38 -14.86 -16.63
N VAL A 106 30.74 -13.87 -17.28
CA VAL A 106 29.31 -13.59 -17.08
C VAL A 106 28.47 -14.82 -17.44
N ARG A 107 28.76 -15.50 -18.56
CA ARG A 107 28.09 -16.74 -18.96
C ARG A 107 28.33 -17.86 -17.96
N ALA A 108 29.59 -18.06 -17.53
CA ALA A 108 29.97 -19.12 -16.60
C ALA A 108 29.20 -19.01 -15.29
N VAL A 109 29.05 -17.78 -14.76
CA VAL A 109 28.24 -17.48 -13.54
C VAL A 109 26.77 -17.71 -13.82
N THR A 110 26.25 -17.23 -14.96
CA THR A 110 24.82 -17.36 -15.31
C THR A 110 24.38 -18.82 -15.37
N ILE A 111 25.24 -19.72 -15.90
CA ILE A 111 24.94 -21.16 -16.00
C ILE A 111 25.45 -21.97 -14.80
N GLN A 112 25.99 -21.31 -13.78
CA GLN A 112 26.52 -21.92 -12.55
C GLN A 112 27.57 -23.00 -12.79
N ARG A 113 28.52 -22.73 -13.70
CA ARG A 113 29.62 -23.62 -14.04
C ARG A 113 30.90 -23.27 -13.25
N ASP A 114 31.03 -23.80 -12.03
CA ASP A 114 32.11 -23.55 -11.09
C ASP A 114 33.49 -23.67 -11.75
N SER A 115 33.75 -24.75 -12.51
CA SER A 115 35.03 -24.99 -13.16
C SER A 115 35.41 -23.95 -14.21
N LEU A 116 34.42 -23.40 -14.91
CA LEU A 116 34.60 -22.33 -15.89
C LEU A 116 34.82 -20.99 -15.21
N VAL A 117 34.13 -20.74 -14.11
CA VAL A 117 34.36 -19.55 -13.26
C VAL A 117 35.78 -19.54 -12.74
N ASP A 118 36.25 -20.68 -12.19
CA ASP A 118 37.64 -20.81 -11.69
C ASP A 118 38.65 -20.56 -12.79
N LEU A 119 38.44 -21.14 -13.99
CA LEU A 119 39.34 -20.93 -15.13
C LEU A 119 39.38 -19.43 -15.51
N CYS A 120 38.22 -18.76 -15.62
CA CYS A 120 38.19 -17.34 -15.95
C CYS A 120 38.95 -16.49 -14.90
N LEU A 121 38.73 -16.78 -13.60
CA LEU A 121 39.41 -16.05 -12.53
C LEU A 121 40.92 -16.33 -12.47
N MET A 122 41.36 -17.56 -12.75
CA MET A 122 42.80 -17.92 -12.87
C MET A 122 43.47 -17.18 -14.03
N GLU A 123 42.79 -17.04 -15.15
CA GLU A 123 43.27 -16.29 -16.33
C GLU A 123 43.12 -14.77 -16.16
N ARG A 124 42.73 -14.32 -14.98
CA ARG A 124 42.54 -12.90 -14.61
C ARG A 124 41.59 -12.14 -15.54
N VAL A 125 40.49 -12.78 -15.95
CA VAL A 125 39.41 -12.12 -16.66
C VAL A 125 38.82 -11.04 -15.74
N ASP A 126 38.48 -9.87 -16.29
CA ASP A 126 37.87 -8.77 -15.52
C ASP A 126 36.57 -9.23 -14.82
N PRO A 127 36.53 -9.24 -13.48
CA PRO A 127 35.33 -9.67 -12.73
C PRO A 127 34.17 -8.68 -12.81
N ASN A 128 34.37 -7.52 -13.45
CA ASN A 128 33.39 -6.46 -13.59
C ASN A 128 32.77 -6.40 -15.00
N GLY A 129 33.02 -7.40 -15.85
CA GLY A 129 32.37 -7.55 -17.15
C GLY A 129 30.82 -7.46 -17.01
N ARG A 130 30.16 -7.00 -18.07
CA ARG A 130 28.68 -6.76 -18.01
C ARG A 130 28.00 -7.51 -19.15
N ASP A 131 26.84 -8.08 -18.86
CA ASP A 131 25.95 -8.64 -19.89
C ASP A 131 25.16 -7.56 -20.64
N GLY A 132 24.29 -8.00 -21.57
CA GLY A 132 23.42 -7.12 -22.32
C GLY A 132 22.43 -6.30 -21.47
N GLN A 133 22.19 -6.70 -20.21
CA GLN A 133 21.36 -5.99 -19.24
C GLN A 133 22.19 -5.10 -18.29
N GLY A 134 23.51 -5.11 -18.43
CA GLY A 134 24.43 -4.37 -17.57
C GLY A 134 24.75 -5.08 -16.25
N ARG A 135 24.32 -6.34 -16.07
CA ARG A 135 24.56 -7.12 -14.86
C ARG A 135 26.01 -7.60 -14.81
N THR A 136 26.63 -7.45 -13.65
CA THR A 136 27.97 -7.99 -13.38
C THR A 136 27.91 -9.45 -12.92
N PRO A 137 28.99 -10.24 -13.03
CA PRO A 137 29.06 -11.58 -12.46
C PRO A 137 28.66 -11.62 -10.98
N LEU A 138 29.08 -10.63 -10.18
CA LEU A 138 28.74 -10.54 -8.77
C LEU A 138 27.24 -10.33 -8.56
N LEU A 139 26.62 -9.44 -9.34
CA LEU A 139 25.17 -9.23 -9.28
C LEU A 139 24.39 -10.49 -9.64
N ILE A 140 24.85 -11.23 -10.67
CA ILE A 140 24.21 -12.49 -11.08
C ILE A 140 24.36 -13.55 -9.99
N ALA A 141 25.56 -13.74 -9.44
CA ALA A 141 25.81 -14.70 -8.37
C ALA A 141 24.96 -14.40 -7.12
N THR A 142 24.88 -13.15 -6.68
CA THR A 142 24.05 -12.74 -5.54
C THR A 142 22.56 -12.94 -5.81
N SER A 143 22.08 -12.62 -7.01
CA SER A 143 20.67 -12.83 -7.41
C SER A 143 20.29 -14.31 -7.49
N GLN A 144 21.26 -15.19 -7.78
CA GLN A 144 21.09 -16.64 -7.79
C GLN A 144 21.32 -17.30 -6.42
N GLN A 145 21.67 -16.52 -5.40
CA GLN A 145 22.09 -17.03 -4.09
C GLN A 145 23.30 -17.97 -4.13
N ASP A 146 24.15 -17.82 -5.15
CA ASP A 146 25.41 -18.57 -5.26
C ASP A 146 26.52 -17.85 -4.48
N TRP A 147 26.45 -17.99 -3.16
CA TRP A 147 27.37 -17.31 -2.21
C TRP A 147 28.81 -17.77 -2.37
N LYS A 148 29.02 -19.00 -2.82
CA LYS A 148 30.36 -19.54 -3.10
C LYS A 148 31.03 -18.80 -4.26
N THR A 149 30.33 -18.63 -5.36
CA THR A 149 30.80 -17.86 -6.51
C THR A 149 30.92 -16.38 -6.18
N ALA A 150 29.96 -15.81 -5.42
CA ALA A 150 30.01 -14.42 -4.98
C ALA A 150 31.28 -14.13 -4.15
N ARG A 151 31.64 -14.99 -3.19
CA ARG A 151 32.90 -14.85 -2.42
C ARG A 151 34.13 -14.89 -3.31
N ARG A 152 34.24 -15.87 -4.26
CA ARG A 152 35.35 -15.95 -5.21
C ARG A 152 35.49 -14.68 -6.07
N LEU A 153 34.38 -14.10 -6.50
CA LEU A 153 34.35 -12.84 -7.24
C LEU A 153 34.83 -11.66 -6.38
N LEU A 154 34.43 -11.61 -5.10
CA LEU A 154 34.92 -10.59 -4.16
C LEU A 154 36.42 -10.73 -3.90
N ASP A 155 36.94 -11.96 -3.76
CA ASP A 155 38.36 -12.24 -3.64
C ASP A 155 39.13 -11.78 -4.89
N ALA A 156 38.51 -11.88 -6.06
CA ALA A 156 39.00 -11.37 -7.33
C ALA A 156 38.81 -9.86 -7.52
N ARG A 157 38.39 -9.13 -6.49
CA ARG A 157 38.11 -7.68 -6.46
C ARG A 157 36.96 -7.24 -7.36
N ALA A 158 35.90 -8.04 -7.47
CA ALA A 158 34.66 -7.58 -8.08
C ALA A 158 34.10 -6.38 -7.33
N ALA A 159 33.68 -5.36 -8.06
CA ALA A 159 33.07 -4.14 -7.48
C ALA A 159 31.64 -4.42 -7.02
N VAL A 160 31.37 -4.11 -5.74
CA VAL A 160 30.07 -4.38 -5.08
C VAL A 160 29.00 -3.34 -5.39
N ASP A 161 29.40 -2.14 -5.84
CA ASP A 161 28.51 -1.00 -6.04
C ASP A 161 28.04 -0.85 -7.50
N LEU A 162 28.41 -1.78 -8.39
CA LEU A 162 28.03 -1.72 -9.79
C LEU A 162 26.57 -2.16 -9.98
N ALA A 163 25.74 -1.23 -10.36
CA ALA A 163 24.34 -1.48 -10.70
C ALA A 163 24.16 -1.96 -12.15
N ASP A 164 23.10 -2.70 -12.42
CA ASP A 164 22.61 -3.00 -13.76
C ASP A 164 21.95 -1.77 -14.43
N LYS A 165 21.36 -1.94 -15.63
CA LYS A 165 20.66 -0.88 -16.35
C LYS A 165 19.43 -0.33 -15.61
N ASN A 166 18.87 -1.11 -14.67
CA ASN A 166 17.72 -0.71 -13.85
C ASN A 166 18.13 -0.06 -12.52
N GLY A 167 19.42 0.04 -12.24
CA GLY A 167 19.91 0.56 -10.97
C GLY A 167 20.01 -0.49 -9.86
N PHE A 168 19.73 -1.77 -10.13
CA PHE A 168 19.77 -2.86 -9.16
C PHE A 168 21.21 -3.30 -8.86
N THR A 169 21.56 -3.40 -7.57
CA THR A 169 22.94 -3.69 -7.10
C THR A 169 23.05 -5.05 -6.40
N PRO A 170 24.28 -5.63 -6.28
CA PRO A 170 24.46 -6.84 -5.48
C PRO A 170 23.99 -6.74 -4.03
N VAL A 171 24.13 -5.57 -3.39
CA VAL A 171 23.66 -5.33 -2.02
C VAL A 171 22.13 -5.39 -1.93
N MET A 172 21.43 -4.84 -2.93
CA MET A 172 19.97 -4.92 -3.02
C MET A 172 19.50 -6.36 -3.22
N ALA A 173 20.21 -7.15 -4.03
CA ALA A 173 19.92 -8.57 -4.22
C ALA A 173 20.07 -9.37 -2.91
N ALA A 174 21.15 -9.16 -2.17
CA ALA A 174 21.37 -9.81 -0.88
C ALA A 174 20.30 -9.40 0.17
N ALA A 175 19.91 -8.12 0.18
CA ALA A 175 18.86 -7.63 1.06
C ALA A 175 17.50 -8.29 0.75
N MET A 176 17.15 -8.43 -0.52
CA MET A 176 15.90 -9.06 -0.97
C MET A 176 15.85 -10.56 -0.61
N HIS A 177 16.98 -11.26 -0.71
CA HIS A 177 17.05 -12.70 -0.42
C HIS A 177 17.25 -13.03 1.07
N GLY A 178 17.62 -12.03 1.89
CA GLY A 178 17.72 -12.18 3.33
C GLY A 178 18.97 -12.90 3.84
N ASP A 179 19.99 -13.04 3.03
CA ASP A 179 21.26 -13.57 3.52
C ASP A 179 22.06 -12.49 4.26
N LEU A 180 21.97 -12.49 5.57
CA LEU A 180 22.61 -11.51 6.43
C LEU A 180 24.15 -11.57 6.32
N GLU A 181 24.73 -12.77 6.19
CA GLU A 181 26.19 -12.94 6.11
C GLU A 181 26.71 -12.32 4.81
N MET A 182 26.10 -12.64 3.68
CA MET A 182 26.45 -12.05 2.39
C MET A 182 26.17 -10.55 2.35
N PHE A 183 25.04 -10.13 2.89
CA PHE A 183 24.70 -8.71 2.98
C PHE A 183 25.78 -7.92 3.74
N GLN A 184 26.18 -8.40 4.92
CA GLN A 184 27.26 -7.78 5.71
C GLN A 184 28.60 -7.82 4.98
N LEU A 185 28.93 -8.93 4.32
CA LEU A 185 30.16 -9.06 3.54
C LEU A 185 30.21 -8.03 2.41
N LEU A 186 29.14 -7.87 1.64
CA LEU A 186 29.02 -6.85 0.60
C LEU A 186 29.15 -5.43 1.17
N LEU A 187 28.53 -5.16 2.32
CA LEU A 187 28.64 -3.86 2.99
C LEU A 187 30.07 -3.54 3.43
N THR A 188 30.88 -4.54 3.83
CA THR A 188 32.28 -4.32 4.22
C THR A 188 33.18 -4.01 3.04
N HIS A 189 32.82 -4.47 1.82
CA HIS A 189 33.52 -4.20 0.58
C HIS A 189 33.00 -3.00 -0.19
N SER A 190 31.85 -2.45 0.22
CA SER A 190 31.26 -1.25 -0.41
C SER A 190 32.02 0.01 0.04
N THR A 191 32.49 0.77 -0.93
CA THR A 191 33.17 2.06 -0.68
C THR A 191 32.25 3.26 -0.88
N ASN A 192 31.11 3.05 -1.53
CA ASN A 192 30.15 4.13 -1.88
C ASN A 192 28.70 3.62 -1.85
N LEU A 193 28.30 3.09 -0.70
CA LEU A 193 26.92 2.68 -0.49
C LEU A 193 26.02 3.92 -0.54
N GLN A 194 25.07 3.94 -1.45
CA GLN A 194 24.01 4.96 -1.58
C GLN A 194 22.66 4.27 -1.34
N PRO A 195 22.29 4.06 -0.06
CA PRO A 195 21.07 3.32 0.27
C PRO A 195 19.79 4.00 -0.21
N GLU A 196 19.83 5.33 -0.38
CA GLU A 196 18.73 6.15 -0.89
C GLU A 196 18.60 6.14 -2.42
N LYS A 197 19.57 5.55 -3.14
CA LYS A 197 19.52 5.50 -4.59
C LYS A 197 18.38 4.62 -5.08
N LEU A 198 17.52 5.19 -5.90
CA LEU A 198 16.38 4.50 -6.46
C LEU A 198 16.72 3.72 -7.72
N CYS A 199 16.17 2.51 -7.87
CA CYS A 199 16.05 1.79 -9.12
C CYS A 199 15.01 2.43 -10.04
N VAL A 200 14.95 1.96 -11.30
CA VAL A 200 13.95 2.40 -12.30
C VAL A 200 12.53 2.26 -11.77
N ASP A 201 12.24 1.24 -10.96
CA ASP A 201 10.92 0.99 -10.35
C ASP A 201 10.66 1.85 -9.09
N GLY A 202 11.53 2.79 -8.77
CA GLY A 202 11.42 3.63 -7.58
C GLY A 202 11.68 2.92 -6.26
N GLN A 203 12.34 1.75 -6.30
CA GLN A 203 12.75 0.99 -5.11
C GLN A 203 14.16 1.39 -4.68
N ASP A 204 14.36 1.51 -3.39
CA ASP A 204 15.65 1.71 -2.73
C ASP A 204 16.11 0.47 -1.97
N LEU A 205 17.27 0.52 -1.34
CA LEU A 205 17.80 -0.60 -0.56
C LEU A 205 16.86 -1.01 0.60
N LEU A 206 16.23 -0.04 1.27
CA LEU A 206 15.27 -0.33 2.34
C LEU A 206 14.04 -1.07 1.79
N SER A 207 13.55 -0.66 0.63
CA SER A 207 12.43 -1.32 -0.04
C SER A 207 12.72 -2.80 -0.32
N PHE A 208 13.93 -3.13 -0.83
CA PHE A 208 14.34 -4.52 -1.06
C PHE A 208 14.51 -5.32 0.24
N ALA A 209 15.08 -4.70 1.29
CA ALA A 209 15.19 -5.33 2.60
C ALA A 209 13.81 -5.65 3.22
N LEU A 210 12.85 -4.74 3.05
CA LEU A 210 11.46 -4.90 3.51
C LEU A 210 10.72 -5.97 2.70
N ASP A 211 10.95 -6.00 1.38
CA ASP A 211 10.38 -7.02 0.50
C ASP A 211 10.90 -8.42 0.85
N GLY A 212 12.16 -8.51 1.24
CA GLY A 212 12.75 -9.73 1.77
C GLY A 212 12.23 -10.13 3.15
N GLY A 213 11.79 -9.18 3.97
CA GLY A 213 11.20 -9.41 5.28
C GLY A 213 12.17 -9.89 6.36
N HIS A 214 13.46 -9.52 6.25
CA HIS A 214 14.51 -9.96 7.16
C HIS A 214 14.89 -8.87 8.17
N ALA A 215 14.40 -8.99 9.41
CA ALA A 215 14.46 -7.96 10.46
C ALA A 215 15.89 -7.42 10.73
N GLU A 216 16.90 -8.28 10.75
CA GLU A 216 18.29 -7.86 11.00
C GLU A 216 18.86 -7.04 9.84
N ILE A 217 18.53 -7.38 8.59
CA ILE A 217 18.93 -6.60 7.43
C ILE A 217 18.21 -5.26 7.42
N ILE A 218 16.90 -5.26 7.68
CA ILE A 218 16.09 -4.04 7.79
C ILE A 218 16.70 -3.11 8.82
N LYS A 219 17.01 -3.60 10.01
CA LYS A 219 17.64 -2.84 11.08
C LYS A 219 19.00 -2.26 10.67
N THR A 220 19.84 -3.07 10.02
CA THR A 220 21.15 -2.63 9.55
C THR A 220 21.04 -1.53 8.48
N VAL A 221 20.08 -1.65 7.57
CA VAL A 221 19.81 -0.62 6.55
C VAL A 221 19.26 0.64 7.21
N GLU A 222 18.34 0.49 8.16
CA GLU A 222 17.73 1.60 8.90
C GLU A 222 18.74 2.47 9.65
N GLU A 223 19.70 1.86 10.32
CA GLU A 223 20.75 2.58 11.04
C GLU A 223 21.60 3.47 10.13
N ARG A 224 21.61 3.20 8.83
CA ARG A 224 22.37 3.93 7.81
C ARG A 224 21.56 4.90 6.97
N LEU A 225 20.23 4.91 7.11
CA LEU A 225 19.35 5.77 6.33
C LEU A 225 18.90 7.00 7.11
N PRO A 226 18.82 8.18 6.48
CA PRO A 226 18.15 9.35 7.05
C PRO A 226 16.63 9.08 7.19
N ILE A 227 15.96 9.86 8.04
CA ILE A 227 14.50 9.83 8.17
C ILE A 227 13.88 10.24 6.82
N MET A 228 13.02 9.39 6.27
CA MET A 228 12.37 9.64 4.98
C MET A 228 11.14 10.54 5.17
N PRO A 229 11.02 11.65 4.42
CA PRO A 229 9.88 12.56 4.57
C PRO A 229 8.57 11.98 4.07
N ASP A 230 8.60 11.08 3.09
CA ASP A 230 7.40 10.55 2.44
C ASP A 230 7.45 9.03 2.24
N TRP A 231 6.25 8.42 2.20
CA TRP A 231 6.06 7.01 1.91
C TRP A 231 6.25 6.73 0.42
N THR A 232 7.28 5.95 0.07
CA THR A 232 7.42 5.42 -1.30
C THR A 232 6.37 4.33 -1.56
N THR A 233 6.12 4.02 -2.82
CA THR A 233 5.23 2.91 -3.24
C THR A 233 5.65 1.59 -2.60
N SER A 234 6.95 1.32 -2.55
CA SER A 234 7.51 0.10 -1.97
C SER A 234 7.34 0.01 -0.47
N THR A 235 7.56 1.12 0.25
CA THR A 235 7.35 1.17 1.70
C THR A 235 5.88 0.92 2.05
N ARG A 236 4.93 1.45 1.26
CA ARG A 236 3.50 1.18 1.42
C ARG A 236 3.15 -0.28 1.18
N ARG A 237 3.72 -0.92 0.15
CA ARG A 237 3.56 -2.37 -0.09
C ARG A 237 4.14 -3.21 1.02
N ALA A 238 5.34 -2.86 1.49
CA ALA A 238 6.01 -3.56 2.57
C ALA A 238 5.20 -3.47 3.87
N LEU A 239 4.70 -2.27 4.23
CA LEU A 239 3.82 -2.10 5.38
C LEU A 239 2.54 -2.93 5.24
N SER A 240 1.91 -2.92 4.06
CA SER A 240 0.71 -3.72 3.78
C SER A 240 0.97 -5.21 4.00
N ARG A 241 2.10 -5.73 3.52
CA ARG A 241 2.51 -7.14 3.69
C ARG A 241 2.86 -7.47 5.14
N ALA A 242 3.63 -6.61 5.80
CA ALA A 242 4.01 -6.78 7.21
C ALA A 242 2.77 -6.84 8.12
N LEU A 243 1.80 -5.94 7.90
CA LEU A 243 0.53 -5.92 8.63
C LEU A 243 -0.32 -7.17 8.36
N GLN A 244 -0.41 -7.62 7.09
CA GLN A 244 -1.12 -8.85 6.73
C GLN A 244 -0.47 -10.10 7.31
N ALA A 245 0.86 -10.13 7.40
CA ALA A 245 1.63 -11.22 7.96
C ALA A 245 1.72 -11.18 9.50
N GLY A 246 1.18 -10.16 10.16
CA GLY A 246 1.25 -9.97 11.61
C GLY A 246 2.65 -9.64 12.15
N LYS A 247 3.54 -9.12 11.30
CA LYS A 247 4.91 -8.74 11.65
C LYS A 247 4.93 -7.34 12.31
N ASN A 248 4.61 -7.30 13.59
CA ASN A 248 4.41 -6.05 14.33
C ASN A 248 5.66 -5.20 14.45
N ASP A 249 6.85 -5.80 14.61
CA ASP A 249 8.10 -5.05 14.77
C ASP A 249 8.51 -4.36 13.47
N GLU A 250 8.41 -5.04 12.32
CA GLU A 250 8.61 -4.45 11.00
C GLU A 250 7.61 -3.33 10.72
N SER A 251 6.34 -3.55 11.05
CA SER A 251 5.27 -2.54 10.88
C SER A 251 5.51 -1.31 11.74
N ARG A 252 5.93 -1.49 12.99
CA ARG A 252 6.28 -0.39 13.91
C ARG A 252 7.47 0.41 13.39
N LEU A 253 8.49 -0.29 12.91
CA LEU A 253 9.66 0.32 12.32
C LEU A 253 9.29 1.21 11.13
N LEU A 254 8.50 0.68 10.18
CA LEU A 254 8.03 1.43 9.02
C LEU A 254 7.21 2.67 9.42
N LEU A 255 6.33 2.53 10.41
CA LEU A 255 5.50 3.64 10.91
C LEU A 255 6.33 4.72 11.61
N SER A 256 7.44 4.35 12.26
CA SER A 256 8.31 5.30 12.96
C SER A 256 9.16 6.17 12.03
N LYS A 257 9.33 5.77 10.76
CA LYS A 257 10.21 6.45 9.79
C LYS A 257 9.56 7.60 9.04
N THR A 258 8.25 7.78 9.16
CA THR A 258 7.55 8.84 8.44
C THR A 258 6.70 9.69 9.37
N SER A 259 6.61 10.99 9.05
CA SER A 259 5.73 11.93 9.78
C SER A 259 4.30 11.95 9.23
N ALA A 260 4.06 11.37 8.06
CA ALA A 260 2.76 11.34 7.41
C ALA A 260 2.00 10.04 7.73
N PRO A 261 0.67 10.07 7.89
CA PRO A 261 -0.12 8.86 8.10
C PRO A 261 0.02 7.92 6.89
N PRO A 262 0.26 6.61 7.13
CA PRO A 262 0.43 5.65 6.06
C PRO A 262 -0.86 5.47 5.26
N THR A 263 -0.75 5.50 3.93
CA THR A 263 -1.84 5.26 2.98
C THR A 263 -1.55 4.05 2.11
N PRO A 264 -2.56 3.28 1.66
CA PRO A 264 -2.36 2.23 0.66
C PRO A 264 -1.77 2.77 -0.64
N GLU A 265 -1.12 1.92 -1.42
CA GLU A 265 -0.53 2.31 -2.71
C GLU A 265 -1.58 2.93 -3.64
N GLY A 266 -1.25 4.07 -4.24
CA GLY A 266 -2.15 4.80 -5.14
C GLY A 266 -3.40 5.38 -4.49
N LYS A 267 -3.47 5.41 -3.16
CA LYS A 267 -4.59 5.96 -2.37
C LYS A 267 -4.14 7.15 -1.54
N ASN A 268 -5.09 8.01 -1.20
CA ASN A 268 -4.83 9.18 -0.36
C ASN A 268 -5.46 9.06 1.04
N VAL A 269 -6.28 8.04 1.27
CA VAL A 269 -6.93 7.79 2.56
C VAL A 269 -6.04 6.89 3.43
N PRO A 270 -5.84 7.20 4.72
CA PRO A 270 -5.02 6.41 5.62
C PRO A 270 -5.47 4.95 5.77
N PHE A 271 -4.51 4.03 5.97
CA PHE A 271 -4.82 2.62 6.26
C PHE A 271 -5.79 2.46 7.44
N LEU A 272 -5.65 3.31 8.47
CA LEU A 272 -6.52 3.27 9.64
C LEU A 272 -7.99 3.50 9.27
N ALA A 273 -8.26 4.43 8.35
CA ALA A 273 -9.61 4.69 7.84
C ALA A 273 -10.16 3.51 7.03
N TYR A 274 -9.34 2.90 6.17
CA TYR A 274 -9.73 1.70 5.44
C TYR A 274 -10.05 0.53 6.36
N ALA A 275 -9.26 0.32 7.42
CA ALA A 275 -9.50 -0.73 8.42
C ALA A 275 -10.85 -0.54 9.12
N ILE A 276 -11.21 0.71 9.46
CA ILE A 276 -12.50 1.05 10.04
C ILE A 276 -13.62 0.82 9.02
N ALA A 277 -13.51 1.39 7.81
CA ALA A 277 -14.56 1.32 6.79
C ALA A 277 -14.85 -0.12 6.31
N SER A 278 -13.81 -0.97 6.25
CA SER A 278 -13.93 -2.39 5.87
C SER A 278 -14.26 -3.33 7.05
N SER A 279 -14.44 -2.79 8.25
CA SER A 279 -14.65 -3.57 9.49
C SER A 279 -13.56 -4.61 9.77
N ASN A 280 -12.29 -4.29 9.41
CA ASN A 280 -11.14 -5.16 9.64
C ASN A 280 -10.47 -4.82 11.00
N LEU A 281 -11.00 -5.41 12.08
CA LEU A 281 -10.54 -5.15 13.45
C LEU A 281 -9.09 -5.63 13.68
N SER A 282 -8.66 -6.69 13.00
CA SER A 282 -7.29 -7.20 13.12
C SER A 282 -6.28 -6.20 12.57
N LEU A 283 -6.50 -5.71 11.36
CA LEU A 283 -5.67 -4.67 10.73
C LEU A 283 -5.68 -3.38 11.56
N PHE A 284 -6.86 -2.97 12.04
CA PHE A 284 -7.02 -1.77 12.85
C PHE A 284 -6.19 -1.85 14.15
N ASN A 285 -6.29 -2.95 14.89
CA ASN A 285 -5.52 -3.16 16.13
C ASN A 285 -4.01 -3.24 15.85
N ALA A 286 -3.60 -3.91 14.77
CA ALA A 286 -2.20 -3.96 14.36
C ALA A 286 -1.64 -2.55 14.10
N LEU A 287 -2.37 -1.71 13.39
CA LEU A 287 -1.99 -0.32 13.12
C LEU A 287 -1.84 0.50 14.40
N LEU A 288 -2.80 0.43 15.33
CA LEU A 288 -2.71 1.15 16.61
C LEU A 288 -1.54 0.64 17.47
N ASN A 289 -1.34 -0.68 17.55
CA ASN A 289 -0.23 -1.28 18.30
C ASN A 289 1.14 -0.90 17.73
N CYS A 290 1.21 -0.64 16.42
CA CYS A 290 2.42 -0.16 15.76
C CYS A 290 2.60 1.36 15.84
N GLY A 291 1.71 2.10 16.51
CA GLY A 291 1.85 3.54 16.76
C GLY A 291 1.15 4.44 15.74
N ALA A 292 0.18 3.94 14.99
CA ALA A 292 -0.65 4.81 14.14
C ALA A 292 -1.40 5.84 15.00
N ASP A 293 -1.37 7.12 14.59
CA ASP A 293 -2.02 8.20 15.34
C ASP A 293 -3.56 8.08 15.27
N PRO A 294 -4.25 7.87 16.40
CA PRO A 294 -5.71 7.79 16.46
C PRO A 294 -6.41 9.11 16.13
N ASN A 295 -5.67 10.22 16.12
CA ASN A 295 -6.16 11.55 15.77
C ASN A 295 -6.01 11.89 14.29
N THR A 296 -5.54 10.96 13.48
CA THR A 296 -5.51 11.09 12.02
C THR A 296 -6.85 11.55 11.48
N VAL A 297 -6.82 12.41 10.46
CA VAL A 297 -8.01 12.94 9.78
C VAL A 297 -8.09 12.44 8.34
N LEU A 298 -9.30 12.34 7.83
CA LEU A 298 -9.54 12.08 6.42
C LEU A 298 -9.07 13.24 5.55
N PRO A 299 -8.52 12.98 4.35
CA PRO A 299 -8.17 14.02 3.40
C PRO A 299 -9.43 14.75 2.91
N SER A 300 -9.27 16.00 2.46
CA SER A 300 -10.36 16.84 1.97
C SER A 300 -11.09 16.25 0.74
N ARG A 301 -10.45 15.36 0.03
CA ARG A 301 -11.01 14.55 -1.07
C ARG A 301 -10.57 13.12 -0.85
N SER A 302 -11.48 12.26 -0.49
CA SER A 302 -11.21 10.83 -0.28
C SER A 302 -11.36 10.04 -1.57
N ASP A 303 -10.65 8.92 -1.67
CA ASP A 303 -10.72 8.01 -2.80
C ASP A 303 -12.13 7.48 -3.02
N LYS A 304 -12.53 7.30 -4.29
CA LYS A 304 -13.84 6.76 -4.63
C LYS A 304 -14.07 5.34 -4.07
N ASP A 305 -13.03 4.52 -4.07
CA ASP A 305 -13.10 3.15 -3.54
C ASP A 305 -13.34 3.14 -2.03
N PHE A 306 -12.70 4.06 -1.30
CA PHE A 306 -12.97 4.25 0.12
C PHE A 306 -14.40 4.72 0.37
N LEU A 307 -14.85 5.73 -0.38
CA LEU A 307 -16.21 6.24 -0.24
C LEU A 307 -17.28 5.19 -0.57
N ALA A 308 -16.98 4.25 -1.48
CA ALA A 308 -17.87 3.14 -1.80
C ALA A 308 -18.09 2.15 -0.64
N LEU A 309 -17.17 2.10 0.33
CA LEU A 309 -17.32 1.28 1.54
C LEU A 309 -18.29 1.88 2.57
N LEU A 310 -18.66 3.15 2.41
CA LEU A 310 -19.44 3.88 3.40
C LEU A 310 -20.93 3.91 3.05
N PRO A 311 -21.84 3.89 4.05
CA PRO A 311 -23.27 4.16 3.85
C PRO A 311 -23.49 5.55 3.22
N ASN A 312 -24.53 5.68 2.40
CA ASN A 312 -24.80 6.92 1.65
C ASN A 312 -24.85 8.17 2.56
N GLY A 313 -25.49 8.09 3.71
CA GLY A 313 -25.58 9.21 4.66
C GLY A 313 -24.22 9.68 5.15
N LEU A 314 -23.38 8.75 5.60
CA LEU A 314 -22.04 9.08 6.08
C LEU A 314 -21.12 9.53 4.94
N ARG A 315 -21.27 8.95 3.74
CA ARG A 315 -20.52 9.35 2.54
C ARG A 315 -20.74 10.82 2.21
N SER A 316 -22.00 11.25 2.05
CA SER A 316 -22.33 12.65 1.75
C SER A 316 -21.78 13.60 2.82
N TYR A 317 -21.86 13.20 4.07
CA TYR A 317 -21.31 13.97 5.18
C TYR A 317 -19.78 14.15 5.06
N ILE A 318 -19.03 13.08 4.74
CA ILE A 318 -17.57 13.14 4.58
C ILE A 318 -17.18 13.96 3.34
N GLU A 319 -17.94 13.88 2.26
CA GLU A 319 -17.70 14.66 1.03
C GLU A 319 -17.94 16.16 1.23
N GLU A 320 -18.89 16.53 2.08
CA GLU A 320 -19.28 17.92 2.34
C GLU A 320 -18.46 18.60 3.42
N ASP A 321 -17.94 17.86 4.37
CA ASP A 321 -17.20 18.39 5.52
C ASP A 321 -15.69 18.06 5.43
N ARG A 322 -14.92 18.66 6.31
CA ARG A 322 -13.46 18.49 6.41
C ARG A 322 -13.08 18.26 7.87
N SER A 323 -11.86 17.73 8.04
CA SER A 323 -11.33 17.38 9.38
C SER A 323 -12.11 16.27 10.07
N VAL A 324 -12.69 15.34 9.29
CA VAL A 324 -13.34 14.15 9.84
C VAL A 324 -12.27 13.24 10.43
N THR A 325 -12.37 12.94 11.73
CA THR A 325 -11.42 12.10 12.46
C THR A 325 -11.78 10.62 12.34
N MET A 326 -10.83 9.75 12.67
CA MET A 326 -11.07 8.30 12.78
C MET A 326 -12.17 7.99 13.81
N LEU A 327 -12.22 8.77 14.90
CA LEU A 327 -13.26 8.64 15.92
C LEU A 327 -14.66 8.95 15.37
N MET A 328 -14.79 10.01 14.55
CA MET A 328 -16.04 10.36 13.88
C MET A 328 -16.47 9.29 12.88
N LEU A 329 -15.53 8.73 12.13
CA LEU A 329 -15.78 7.64 11.18
C LEU A 329 -16.32 6.39 11.90
N ALA A 330 -15.63 5.94 12.96
CA ALA A 330 -16.07 4.80 13.76
C ALA A 330 -17.42 5.04 14.44
N ALA A 331 -17.64 6.26 14.93
CA ALA A 331 -18.90 6.67 15.55
C ALA A 331 -20.07 6.64 14.54
N GLY A 332 -19.86 7.17 13.35
CA GLY A 332 -20.85 7.22 12.27
C GLY A 332 -21.16 5.85 11.65
N LEU A 333 -20.26 4.87 11.79
CA LEU A 333 -20.48 3.48 11.40
C LEU A 333 -21.03 2.59 12.53
N GLY A 334 -21.16 3.12 13.74
CA GLY A 334 -21.64 2.37 14.90
C GLY A 334 -20.69 1.30 15.42
N GLN A 335 -19.39 1.40 15.08
CA GLN A 335 -18.37 0.39 15.38
C GLN A 335 -17.80 0.59 16.79
N VAL A 336 -18.46 -0.01 17.78
CA VAL A 336 -18.20 0.18 19.21
C VAL A 336 -16.78 -0.20 19.62
N ASP A 337 -16.23 -1.31 19.11
CA ASP A 337 -14.90 -1.80 19.49
C ASP A 337 -13.79 -0.89 18.95
N TYR A 338 -13.94 -0.41 17.72
CA TYR A 338 -13.02 0.58 17.14
C TYR A 338 -13.09 1.91 17.91
N LEU A 339 -14.30 2.33 18.28
CA LEU A 339 -14.52 3.55 19.04
C LEU A 339 -13.79 3.50 20.40
N LYS A 340 -13.95 2.40 21.14
CA LYS A 340 -13.25 2.18 22.42
C LYS A 340 -11.75 2.21 22.25
N ALA A 341 -11.22 1.42 21.31
CA ALA A 341 -9.77 1.35 21.07
C ALA A 341 -9.17 2.71 20.65
N LEU A 342 -9.89 3.52 19.84
CA LEU A 342 -9.46 4.87 19.51
C LEU A 342 -9.44 5.77 20.75
N ILE A 343 -10.45 5.68 21.61
CA ILE A 343 -10.52 6.44 22.85
C ILE A 343 -9.38 6.06 23.81
N ASP A 344 -9.13 4.76 23.99
CA ASP A 344 -8.08 4.22 24.84
C ASP A 344 -6.69 4.61 24.28
N GLY A 345 -6.57 4.71 22.96
CA GLY A 345 -5.38 5.21 22.25
C GLY A 345 -5.20 6.74 22.28
N GLY A 346 -6.09 7.48 22.96
CA GLY A 346 -5.95 8.93 23.13
C GLY A 346 -6.63 9.77 22.01
N ALA A 347 -7.63 9.25 21.32
CA ALA A 347 -8.38 10.03 20.34
C ALA A 347 -9.12 11.20 20.99
N ASN A 348 -9.04 12.38 20.37
CA ASN A 348 -9.69 13.59 20.85
C ASN A 348 -11.20 13.55 20.59
N ARG A 349 -12.00 13.40 21.66
CA ARG A 349 -13.47 13.32 21.60
C ARG A 349 -14.15 14.64 21.26
N THR A 350 -13.47 15.77 21.50
CA THR A 350 -14.07 17.12 21.39
C THR A 350 -13.70 17.82 20.08
N ARG A 351 -12.89 17.19 19.21
CA ARG A 351 -12.55 17.77 17.92
C ARG A 351 -13.80 17.93 17.06
N LEU A 352 -13.90 19.10 16.40
CA LEU A 352 -15.05 19.43 15.55
C LEU A 352 -14.63 19.41 14.08
N THR A 353 -15.56 19.03 13.22
CA THR A 353 -15.41 19.20 11.78
C THR A 353 -15.38 20.69 11.41
N THR A 354 -14.83 21.00 10.23
CA THR A 354 -14.57 22.38 9.84
C THR A 354 -15.84 23.14 9.47
N ARG A 355 -16.72 22.52 8.67
CA ARG A 355 -17.92 23.18 8.12
C ARG A 355 -19.11 23.12 9.07
N ASN A 356 -19.50 21.92 9.44
CA ASN A 356 -20.74 21.71 10.22
C ASN A 356 -20.51 21.74 11.73
N LYS A 357 -19.25 21.89 12.18
CA LYS A 357 -18.87 21.94 13.61
C LYS A 357 -19.41 20.75 14.42
N MET A 358 -19.38 19.55 13.83
CA MET A 358 -19.86 18.32 14.46
C MET A 358 -18.72 17.59 15.17
N SER A 359 -19.01 17.11 16.37
CA SER A 359 -18.16 16.19 17.11
C SER A 359 -18.45 14.72 16.75
N ALA A 360 -17.67 13.78 17.26
CA ALA A 360 -17.96 12.35 17.10
C ALA A 360 -19.31 11.96 17.72
N LEU A 361 -19.72 12.61 18.83
CA LEU A 361 -21.03 12.42 19.45
C LEU A 361 -22.16 12.86 18.52
N ASP A 362 -22.00 14.01 17.86
CA ASP A 362 -23.00 14.53 16.93
C ASP A 362 -23.15 13.61 15.72
N VAL A 363 -22.04 13.09 15.18
CA VAL A 363 -22.06 12.13 14.08
C VAL A 363 -22.77 10.83 14.49
N ALA A 364 -22.46 10.27 15.67
CA ALA A 364 -23.11 9.08 16.18
C ALA A 364 -24.64 9.28 16.37
N ALA A 365 -25.01 10.43 16.92
CA ALA A 365 -26.42 10.77 17.17
C ALA A 365 -27.19 10.98 15.85
N GLU A 366 -26.59 11.65 14.86
CA GLU A 366 -27.22 11.90 13.56
C GLU A 366 -27.40 10.63 12.74
N THR A 367 -26.43 9.70 12.80
CA THR A 367 -26.50 8.40 12.12
C THR A 367 -27.29 7.34 12.87
N GLY A 368 -27.81 7.65 14.08
CA GLY A 368 -28.66 6.76 14.87
C GLY A 368 -27.92 5.66 15.64
N HIS A 369 -26.60 5.79 15.80
CA HIS A 369 -25.77 4.83 16.51
C HIS A 369 -25.71 5.13 18.02
N TRP A 370 -26.80 4.87 18.72
CA TRP A 370 -26.96 5.20 20.13
C TRP A 370 -25.89 4.61 21.07
N ARG A 371 -25.40 3.39 20.79
CA ARG A 371 -24.29 2.77 21.57
C ARG A 371 -23.01 3.57 21.47
N SER A 372 -22.66 4.00 20.26
CA SER A 372 -21.50 4.87 20.03
C SER A 372 -21.67 6.21 20.76
N ALA A 373 -22.85 6.83 20.66
CA ALA A 373 -23.15 8.07 21.37
C ALA A 373 -23.07 7.90 22.89
N GLN A 374 -23.56 6.78 23.45
CA GLN A 374 -23.48 6.48 24.87
C GLN A 374 -22.03 6.34 25.36
N ILE A 375 -21.15 5.67 24.60
CA ILE A 375 -19.72 5.56 24.91
C ILE A 375 -19.03 6.93 24.88
N LEU A 376 -19.34 7.77 23.89
CA LEU A 376 -18.78 9.12 23.78
C LEU A 376 -19.21 10.04 24.91
N LEU A 377 -20.38 9.82 25.49
CA LEU A 377 -20.88 10.51 26.68
C LEU A 377 -20.21 10.03 27.99
N GLY A 378 -19.40 8.99 27.93
CA GLY A 378 -18.81 8.37 29.12
C GLY A 378 -19.67 7.31 29.78
N GLY A 379 -20.73 6.89 29.10
CA GLY A 379 -21.66 5.87 29.56
C GLY A 379 -23.11 6.33 29.60
N GLY A 380 -23.95 5.44 30.07
CA GLY A 380 -25.38 5.65 30.26
C GLY A 380 -26.03 4.39 30.86
N PRO A 381 -27.26 4.45 31.30
CA PRO A 381 -27.95 3.27 31.82
C PRO A 381 -28.13 2.22 30.71
N ALA A 382 -27.98 0.96 31.07
CA ALA A 382 -28.29 -0.14 30.18
C ALA A 382 -29.78 -0.06 29.77
N PRO A 383 -30.13 -0.30 28.49
CA PRO A 383 -31.49 -0.15 27.99
C PRO A 383 -32.55 -0.98 28.75
N GLU A 384 -32.15 -2.15 29.25
CA GLU A 384 -32.99 -3.03 30.07
C GLU A 384 -33.25 -2.45 31.46
N LYS A 385 -32.32 -1.61 31.97
CA LYS A 385 -32.47 -0.94 33.28
C LYS A 385 -33.29 0.34 33.21
N LEU A 386 -33.07 1.14 32.14
CA LEU A 386 -33.78 2.41 31.99
C LEU A 386 -33.85 2.83 30.52
N ARG A 387 -35.03 3.04 30.00
CA ARG A 387 -35.28 3.60 28.66
C ARG A 387 -36.58 4.38 28.60
N ILE A 388 -36.69 5.21 27.58
CA ILE A 388 -37.94 5.92 27.22
C ILE A 388 -38.45 5.30 25.93
N GLU A 389 -39.75 5.02 25.88
CA GLU A 389 -40.44 4.56 24.69
C GLU A 389 -41.47 5.62 24.26
N ILE A 390 -41.48 5.98 22.98
CA ILE A 390 -42.39 6.96 22.40
C ILE A 390 -43.11 6.30 21.24
N SER A 391 -44.45 6.26 21.37
CA SER A 391 -45.35 5.79 20.32
C SER A 391 -45.90 6.98 19.53
N LEU A 392 -45.50 7.08 18.25
CA LEU A 392 -46.03 8.11 17.34
C LEU A 392 -47.50 7.87 17.02
N ALA A 393 -47.91 6.61 16.91
CA ALA A 393 -49.28 6.25 16.60
C ALA A 393 -50.23 6.59 17.75
N MET A 394 -49.80 6.33 18.99
CA MET A 394 -50.65 6.57 20.18
C MET A 394 -50.44 7.94 20.80
N GLN A 395 -49.49 8.73 20.33
CA GLN A 395 -49.09 10.01 20.94
C GLN A 395 -48.82 9.87 22.45
N LYS A 396 -48.05 8.81 22.83
CA LYS A 396 -47.77 8.47 24.24
C LYS A 396 -46.27 8.30 24.44
N VAL A 397 -45.83 8.65 25.64
CA VAL A 397 -44.46 8.37 26.13
C VAL A 397 -44.57 7.45 27.33
N ALA A 398 -43.68 6.48 27.44
CA ALA A 398 -43.50 5.60 28.59
C ALA A 398 -42.08 5.68 29.11
N LEU A 399 -41.91 5.67 30.44
CA LEU A 399 -40.63 5.42 31.10
C LEU A 399 -40.61 3.95 31.55
N VAL A 400 -39.67 3.21 31.05
CA VAL A 400 -39.47 1.78 31.34
C VAL A 400 -38.27 1.62 32.24
N ARG A 401 -38.43 0.92 33.37
CA ARG A 401 -37.36 0.57 34.31
C ARG A 401 -37.38 -0.94 34.57
N ASP A 402 -36.26 -1.57 34.51
CA ASP A 402 -36.12 -3.04 34.68
C ASP A 402 -37.11 -3.85 33.81
N GLY A 403 -37.31 -3.37 32.57
CA GLY A 403 -38.25 -3.97 31.63
C GLY A 403 -39.72 -3.63 31.84
N VAL A 404 -40.10 -2.93 32.95
CA VAL A 404 -41.48 -2.62 33.30
C VAL A 404 -41.76 -1.15 33.04
N PRO A 405 -42.87 -0.81 32.35
CA PRO A 405 -43.34 0.58 32.23
C PRO A 405 -43.81 1.12 33.59
N ILE A 406 -43.07 2.10 34.14
CA ILE A 406 -43.35 2.66 35.46
C ILE A 406 -44.07 4.02 35.40
N TYR A 407 -44.11 4.64 34.21
CA TYR A 407 -44.76 5.93 34.03
C TYR A 407 -45.24 6.09 32.59
N HIS A 408 -46.40 6.65 32.41
CA HIS A 408 -47.02 6.96 31.12
C HIS A 408 -47.54 8.39 31.08
N ALA A 409 -47.37 9.06 29.94
CA ALA A 409 -47.97 10.34 29.69
C ALA A 409 -48.37 10.49 28.21
N ARG A 410 -49.23 11.46 27.92
CA ARG A 410 -49.43 11.90 26.53
C ARG A 410 -48.23 12.69 26.05
N CYS A 411 -48.00 12.66 24.76
CA CYS A 411 -47.05 13.56 24.10
C CYS A 411 -47.65 14.09 22.80
N SER A 412 -47.04 15.10 22.20
CA SER A 412 -47.40 15.54 20.86
C SER A 412 -46.14 15.59 20.01
N THR A 413 -46.15 14.84 18.93
CA THR A 413 -45.01 14.68 18.02
C THR A 413 -45.16 15.55 16.77
N GLY A 414 -44.27 15.40 15.78
CA GLY A 414 -44.26 16.18 14.56
C GLY A 414 -45.51 16.00 13.70
N ARG A 415 -46.11 17.13 13.26
CA ARG A 415 -47.22 17.17 12.33
C ARG A 415 -46.84 16.73 10.93
N ALA A 416 -47.81 16.54 10.04
CA ALA A 416 -47.56 16.26 8.61
C ALA A 416 -46.58 17.28 8.00
N GLY A 417 -45.59 16.82 7.26
CA GLY A 417 -44.49 17.62 6.70
C GLY A 417 -43.35 17.94 7.69
N TYR A 418 -43.54 17.64 8.99
CA TYR A 418 -42.53 17.82 10.05
C TYR A 418 -42.45 16.59 10.96
N SER A 419 -42.49 15.41 10.39
CA SER A 419 -42.55 14.16 11.14
C SER A 419 -41.40 14.00 12.12
N THR A 420 -41.71 13.55 13.34
CA THR A 420 -40.70 13.14 14.30
C THR A 420 -39.90 11.94 13.75
N LYS A 421 -38.58 12.00 13.80
CA LYS A 421 -37.69 10.89 13.36
C LYS A 421 -37.99 9.65 14.18
N ARG A 422 -38.20 8.51 13.50
CA ARG A 422 -38.24 7.17 14.13
C ARG A 422 -36.84 6.66 14.34
N GLY A 423 -36.64 5.81 15.34
CA GLY A 423 -35.35 5.17 15.58
C GLY A 423 -34.99 5.11 17.07
N GLU A 424 -33.75 4.77 17.30
CA GLU A 424 -33.14 4.68 18.63
C GLU A 424 -32.15 5.84 18.82
N PHE A 425 -32.40 6.61 19.88
CA PHE A 425 -31.63 7.81 20.23
C PHE A 425 -31.12 7.70 21.67
N VAL A 426 -30.20 8.56 22.07
CA VAL A 426 -29.87 8.78 23.48
C VAL A 426 -30.04 10.24 23.83
N ILE A 427 -30.35 10.53 25.10
CA ILE A 427 -30.32 11.90 25.59
C ILE A 427 -28.86 12.36 25.59
N THR A 428 -28.49 13.27 24.68
CA THR A 428 -27.09 13.74 24.51
C THR A 428 -26.78 14.93 25.40
N ASN A 429 -27.77 15.75 25.70
CA ASN A 429 -27.65 16.97 26.53
C ASN A 429 -29.00 17.35 27.17
N LYS A 430 -28.94 18.13 28.24
CA LYS A 430 -30.12 18.63 28.92
C LYS A 430 -29.97 20.12 29.21
N GLU A 431 -30.96 20.92 28.79
CA GLU A 431 -30.99 22.36 28.97
C GLU A 431 -32.28 22.80 29.59
N ARG A 432 -32.24 23.46 30.77
CA ARG A 432 -33.44 23.85 31.51
C ARG A 432 -34.26 24.88 30.75
N ASN A 433 -33.61 25.86 30.15
CA ASN A 433 -34.20 26.98 29.43
C ASN A 433 -33.55 27.02 28.02
N HIS A 434 -33.97 26.12 27.13
CA HIS A 434 -33.53 26.09 25.75
C HIS A 434 -34.44 26.94 24.87
N ARG A 435 -33.82 27.66 23.92
CA ARG A 435 -34.56 28.39 22.87
C ARG A 435 -34.18 27.83 21.52
N SER A 436 -35.16 27.41 20.74
CA SER A 436 -34.90 26.86 19.40
C SER A 436 -34.11 27.84 18.54
N THR A 437 -33.04 27.36 17.93
CA THR A 437 -32.23 28.13 17.00
C THR A 437 -32.96 28.36 15.67
N ILE A 438 -33.93 27.49 15.34
CA ILE A 438 -34.65 27.50 14.06
C ILE A 438 -35.95 28.32 14.16
N TYR A 439 -36.76 28.13 15.24
CA TYR A 439 -38.10 28.71 15.39
C TYR A 439 -38.14 29.83 16.42
N HIS A 440 -37.04 30.06 17.14
CA HIS A 440 -36.91 31.09 18.18
C HIS A 440 -37.99 31.02 19.28
N VAL A 441 -38.50 29.81 19.56
CA VAL A 441 -39.50 29.53 20.62
C VAL A 441 -38.80 28.89 21.83
N GLU A 442 -39.38 29.15 23.02
CA GLU A 442 -38.87 28.55 24.26
C GLU A 442 -39.23 27.05 24.31
N MET A 443 -38.30 26.24 24.71
CA MET A 443 -38.40 24.79 24.90
C MET A 443 -37.92 24.40 26.30
N PRO A 444 -38.71 24.66 27.36
CA PRO A 444 -38.27 24.37 28.73
C PRO A 444 -38.05 22.89 28.96
N TYR A 445 -37.05 22.56 29.81
CA TYR A 445 -36.65 21.19 30.14
C TYR A 445 -36.26 20.36 28.89
N PHE A 446 -35.52 20.99 28.00
CA PHE A 446 -35.11 20.36 26.76
C PHE A 446 -34.11 19.22 27.02
N MET A 447 -34.43 18.05 26.47
CA MET A 447 -33.58 16.84 26.44
C MET A 447 -33.28 16.52 24.99
N ARG A 448 -32.05 16.80 24.56
CA ARG A 448 -31.58 16.67 23.17
C ARG A 448 -31.39 15.22 22.78
N LEU A 449 -31.83 14.82 21.60
CA LEU A 449 -31.71 13.47 21.05
C LEU A 449 -30.79 13.38 19.83
N SER A 450 -30.40 14.52 19.22
CA SER A 450 -29.46 14.57 18.08
C SER A 450 -28.60 15.82 18.15
N CYS A 451 -27.77 16.06 17.17
CA CYS A 451 -26.93 17.25 17.07
C CYS A 451 -27.70 18.56 16.76
N LEU A 452 -28.95 18.45 16.31
CA LEU A 452 -29.81 19.59 16.02
C LEU A 452 -30.83 19.81 17.17
N ASP A 453 -31.73 20.79 17.01
CA ASP A 453 -32.82 21.06 17.96
C ASP A 453 -33.92 19.96 17.94
N PHE A 454 -33.52 18.70 17.80
CA PHE A 454 -34.39 17.54 17.92
C PHE A 454 -34.31 16.96 19.32
N GLY A 455 -35.44 16.92 20.03
CA GLY A 455 -35.48 16.43 21.40
C GLY A 455 -36.86 16.42 22.00
N MET A 456 -36.90 16.17 23.32
CA MET A 456 -38.11 16.22 24.16
C MET A 456 -38.08 17.49 24.99
N HIS A 457 -39.22 18.18 25.14
CA HIS A 457 -39.33 19.39 25.97
C HIS A 457 -40.76 19.62 26.47
N ALA A 458 -40.92 20.49 27.47
CA ALA A 458 -42.23 20.93 27.90
C ALA A 458 -42.91 21.75 26.81
N GLY A 459 -44.19 21.50 26.58
CA GLY A 459 -45.00 22.26 25.62
C GLY A 459 -46.45 21.89 25.62
N TYR A 460 -47.25 22.62 24.85
CA TYR A 460 -48.66 22.29 24.67
C TYR A 460 -48.78 20.94 23.95
N VAL A 461 -49.58 20.04 24.55
CA VAL A 461 -49.79 18.66 24.10
C VAL A 461 -51.26 18.47 23.71
N PRO A 462 -51.65 18.75 22.47
CA PRO A 462 -52.96 18.39 21.94
C PRO A 462 -53.08 16.87 21.74
N ASP A 463 -54.25 16.38 21.34
CA ASP A 463 -54.51 14.96 21.08
C ASP A 463 -54.06 14.47 19.68
N HIS A 464 -53.31 15.30 18.98
CA HIS A 464 -52.76 15.01 17.65
C HIS A 464 -51.32 15.50 17.52
N PRO A 465 -50.59 15.04 16.50
CA PRO A 465 -49.25 15.57 16.18
C PRO A 465 -49.33 17.05 15.80
N ALA A 466 -48.56 17.92 16.51
CA ALA A 466 -48.64 19.37 16.32
C ALA A 466 -47.28 20.10 16.36
N SER A 467 -46.17 19.37 16.58
CA SER A 467 -44.81 19.96 16.64
C SER A 467 -44.16 20.10 15.24
N HIS A 468 -42.98 20.69 15.18
CA HIS A 468 -42.12 20.73 14.00
C HIS A 468 -40.99 19.69 14.07
N GLY A 469 -41.28 18.50 14.66
CA GLY A 469 -40.35 17.40 14.76
C GLY A 469 -40.00 17.00 16.20
N CYS A 470 -39.91 17.94 17.14
CA CYS A 470 -39.66 17.65 18.55
C CYS A 470 -40.84 16.90 19.21
N ILE A 471 -40.59 16.29 20.35
CA ILE A 471 -41.58 15.59 21.18
C ILE A 471 -41.96 16.49 22.31
N ARG A 472 -43.17 17.03 22.27
CA ARG A 472 -43.72 17.87 23.34
C ARG A 472 -44.31 17.01 24.46
N LEU A 473 -43.95 17.32 25.68
CA LEU A 473 -44.41 16.67 26.91
C LEU A 473 -45.20 17.64 27.77
N PRO A 474 -46.14 17.15 28.58
CA PRO A 474 -46.74 17.96 29.65
C PRO A 474 -45.61 18.50 30.56
N ALA A 475 -45.80 19.71 31.10
CA ALA A 475 -44.79 20.41 31.89
C ALA A 475 -44.25 19.57 33.07
N ASP A 476 -45.13 18.87 33.78
CA ASP A 476 -44.74 18.02 34.91
C ASP A 476 -43.98 16.78 34.46
N THR A 477 -44.38 16.15 33.34
CA THR A 477 -43.66 15.02 32.74
C THR A 477 -42.26 15.45 32.28
N ALA A 478 -42.17 16.58 31.59
CA ALA A 478 -40.86 17.09 31.12
C ALA A 478 -39.96 17.43 32.31
N ARG A 479 -40.46 18.07 33.35
CA ARG A 479 -39.72 18.37 34.59
C ARG A 479 -39.22 17.09 35.27
N LYS A 480 -40.13 16.09 35.43
CA LYS A 480 -39.80 14.79 36.01
C LYS A 480 -38.68 14.10 35.21
N PHE A 481 -38.82 13.95 33.90
CA PHE A 481 -37.82 13.31 33.05
C PHE A 481 -36.49 14.08 33.06
N PHE A 482 -36.55 15.40 33.02
CA PHE A 482 -35.37 16.24 33.11
C PHE A 482 -34.60 16.05 34.42
N SER A 483 -35.27 15.87 35.56
CA SER A 483 -34.64 15.70 36.86
C SER A 483 -34.15 14.28 37.12
N GLU A 484 -34.92 13.26 36.72
CA GLU A 484 -34.69 11.86 37.13
C GLU A 484 -33.90 11.03 36.09
N ILE A 485 -33.99 11.36 34.81
CA ILE A 485 -33.42 10.54 33.73
C ILE A 485 -32.03 11.06 33.35
N PRO A 486 -30.98 10.27 33.47
CA PRO A 486 -29.64 10.73 33.14
C PRO A 486 -29.42 10.90 31.64
N VAL A 487 -28.39 11.70 31.26
CA VAL A 487 -27.79 11.73 29.93
C VAL A 487 -27.30 10.33 29.58
N GLY A 488 -27.36 9.95 28.31
CA GLY A 488 -27.01 8.59 27.84
C GLY A 488 -28.19 7.59 27.90
N THR A 489 -29.38 8.00 28.46
CA THR A 489 -30.54 7.11 28.47
C THR A 489 -31.08 6.90 27.04
N LEU A 490 -31.38 5.64 26.70
CA LEU A 490 -31.98 5.26 25.42
C LEU A 490 -33.41 5.79 25.29
N VAL A 491 -33.73 6.32 24.12
CA VAL A 491 -35.06 6.78 23.73
C VAL A 491 -35.44 6.11 22.42
N THR A 492 -36.40 5.20 22.45
CA THR A 492 -36.93 4.51 21.27
C THR A 492 -38.19 5.24 20.77
N VAL A 493 -38.16 5.68 19.51
CA VAL A 493 -39.28 6.35 18.83
C VAL A 493 -39.83 5.42 17.74
N GLN A 494 -41.09 4.95 17.87
CA GLN A 494 -41.71 3.96 17.00
C GLN A 494 -43.13 4.33 16.57
#